data_3ba7949ba1fd46f0046a8babe8f3f0c5
#
_entry.id   3ba7949ba1fd46f0046a8babe8f3f0c5
#
_cell.length_a   1.000
_cell.length_b   1.000
_cell.length_c   1.000
_cell.angle_alpha   90.00
_cell.angle_beta   90.00
_cell.angle_gamma   90.00
#
_symmetry.space_group_name_H-M   'P 1'
#
loop_
_entity.id
_entity.type
_entity.pdbx_description
1 polymer ?
#
loop_
_entity_poly.entity_id
_entity_poly.type
_entity_poly.pdbx_seq_one_letter_code
_entity_poly.pdbx_strand_id
1 'polypeptide(L)'
;MYLFGASGQGKVVIDIIKTSVKELHIEAVYDDNPKLASLLDIPVLLTNLEVLNNQAYQWLISIGNNKFRKQISEKIKGSFLKAIHYSAIISDTSEINEGTVVMANAVINPEAKIGKHCIINTNTVIEHDCIIDNFVHISPNTTLAGDVEVGEGTHIGIGACVIPGVKIGKWCTIGAGTVIIEDVPDGATVVGNPGRIIKRH
;
A
#
# COMPACT_ATOMS: atom_id res chain seq x y z
N MET A 1 2.13 -14.46 -13.08
CA MET A 1 2.60 -13.15 -12.60
C MET A 1 3.80 -13.27 -11.69
N TYR A 2 4.48 -12.15 -11.40
CA TYR A 2 5.67 -12.10 -10.53
C TYR A 2 5.46 -11.14 -9.37
N LEU A 3 6.10 -11.44 -8.22
CA LEU A 3 6.19 -10.51 -7.10
C LEU A 3 7.59 -9.92 -7.02
N PHE A 4 7.70 -8.71 -6.50
CA PHE A 4 8.97 -8.12 -6.13
C PHE A 4 9.01 -7.83 -4.62
N GLY A 5 9.93 -8.47 -3.89
CA GLY A 5 10.12 -8.34 -2.43
C GLY A 5 9.76 -9.60 -1.65
N ALA A 6 10.78 -10.33 -1.19
CA ALA A 6 10.67 -11.61 -0.48
C ALA A 6 10.72 -11.44 1.05
N SER A 7 9.78 -10.67 1.62
CA SER A 7 9.73 -10.34 3.05
C SER A 7 8.37 -10.68 3.68
N GLY A 8 8.12 -10.18 4.90
CA GLY A 8 6.83 -10.34 5.59
C GLY A 8 5.64 -9.83 4.78
N GLN A 9 5.80 -8.68 4.10
CA GLN A 9 4.77 -8.15 3.19
C GLN A 9 4.49 -9.11 2.03
N GLY A 10 5.52 -9.76 1.50
CA GLY A 10 5.38 -10.77 0.45
C GLY A 10 4.48 -11.93 0.86
N LYS A 11 4.57 -12.40 2.10
CA LYS A 11 3.69 -13.46 2.62
C LYS A 11 2.22 -13.07 2.57
N VAL A 12 1.90 -11.85 2.99
CA VAL A 12 0.52 -11.34 2.99
C VAL A 12 -0.01 -11.20 1.56
N VAL A 13 0.80 -10.67 0.65
CA VAL A 13 0.41 -10.52 -0.75
C VAL A 13 0.17 -11.88 -1.42
N ILE A 14 1.02 -12.86 -1.17
CA ILE A 14 0.85 -14.25 -1.66
C ILE A 14 -0.47 -14.84 -1.14
N ASP A 15 -0.76 -14.65 0.14
CA ASP A 15 -1.99 -15.14 0.75
C ASP A 15 -3.23 -14.51 0.10
N ILE A 16 -3.23 -13.19 -0.11
CA ILE A 16 -4.31 -12.48 -0.81
C ILE A 16 -4.52 -13.07 -2.21
N ILE A 17 -3.45 -13.27 -2.98
CA ILE A 17 -3.56 -13.78 -4.35
C ILE A 17 -4.11 -15.21 -4.34
N LYS A 18 -3.59 -16.08 -3.48
CA LYS A 18 -4.04 -17.48 -3.37
C LYS A 18 -5.51 -17.61 -2.95
N THR A 19 -6.00 -16.70 -2.11
CA THR A 19 -7.37 -16.76 -1.56
C THR A 19 -8.39 -16.02 -2.39
N SER A 20 -7.99 -14.96 -3.10
CA SER A 20 -8.94 -14.02 -3.73
C SER A 20 -8.99 -14.12 -5.25
N VAL A 21 -7.91 -14.59 -5.90
CA VAL A 21 -7.82 -14.63 -7.36
C VAL A 21 -7.33 -16.01 -7.82
N LYS A 22 -8.22 -16.99 -7.77
CA LYS A 22 -7.91 -18.41 -8.04
C LYS A 22 -7.24 -18.69 -9.39
N GLU A 23 -7.36 -17.79 -10.35
CA GLU A 23 -6.81 -17.93 -11.70
C GLU A 23 -5.41 -17.31 -11.84
N LEU A 24 -4.94 -16.54 -10.86
CA LEU A 24 -3.60 -15.95 -10.90
C LEU A 24 -2.58 -16.88 -10.27
N HIS A 25 -1.59 -17.30 -11.10
CA HIS A 25 -0.45 -18.07 -10.64
C HIS A 25 0.76 -17.15 -10.43
N ILE A 26 1.41 -17.28 -9.26
CA ILE A 26 2.67 -16.59 -8.96
C ILE A 26 3.82 -17.50 -9.37
N GLU A 27 4.55 -17.12 -10.42
CA GLU A 27 5.67 -17.91 -10.96
C GLU A 27 6.91 -17.86 -10.05
N ALA A 28 7.23 -16.66 -9.58
CA ALA A 28 8.37 -16.42 -8.69
C ALA A 28 8.22 -15.11 -7.91
N VAL A 29 8.97 -15.00 -6.83
CA VAL A 29 9.23 -13.75 -6.11
C VAL A 29 10.65 -13.32 -6.43
N TYR A 30 10.84 -12.12 -6.96
CA TYR A 30 12.15 -11.52 -7.18
C TYR A 30 12.55 -10.62 -6.02
N ASP A 31 13.84 -10.62 -5.68
CA ASP A 31 14.40 -9.79 -4.63
C ASP A 31 15.84 -9.38 -4.99
N ASP A 32 16.25 -8.15 -4.66
CA ASP A 32 17.61 -7.67 -4.94
C ASP A 32 18.67 -8.30 -4.02
N ASN A 33 18.25 -8.89 -2.90
CA ASN A 33 19.12 -9.58 -1.95
C ASN A 33 18.37 -10.76 -1.29
N PRO A 34 18.11 -11.82 -2.07
CA PRO A 34 17.30 -12.95 -1.60
C PRO A 34 17.99 -13.67 -0.44
N LYS A 35 17.30 -13.77 0.69
CA LYS A 35 17.77 -14.50 1.89
C LYS A 35 17.10 -15.86 2.07
N LEU A 36 16.14 -16.15 1.22
CA LEU A 36 15.32 -17.37 1.25
C LEU A 36 15.32 -17.99 -0.14
N ALA A 37 15.33 -19.32 -0.22
CA ALA A 37 15.17 -20.02 -1.48
C ALA A 37 13.70 -20.04 -1.95
N SER A 38 12.75 -19.97 -1.01
CA SER A 38 11.32 -19.94 -1.29
C SER A 38 10.57 -19.11 -0.24
N LEU A 39 9.41 -18.57 -0.63
CA LEU A 39 8.49 -17.86 0.24
C LEU A 39 7.09 -18.46 0.06
N LEU A 40 6.55 -19.16 1.08
CA LEU A 40 5.28 -19.89 1.02
C LEU A 40 5.19 -20.80 -0.24
N ASP A 41 6.24 -21.62 -0.44
CA ASP A 41 6.42 -22.58 -1.56
C ASP A 41 6.64 -21.96 -2.94
N ILE A 42 6.72 -20.64 -3.05
CA ILE A 42 7.03 -19.94 -4.29
C ILE A 42 8.53 -19.66 -4.35
N PRO A 43 9.23 -20.01 -5.45
CA PRO A 43 10.66 -19.79 -5.57
C PRO A 43 11.02 -18.30 -5.44
N VAL A 44 12.11 -18.02 -4.71
CA VAL A 44 12.69 -16.68 -4.60
C VAL A 44 13.93 -16.61 -5.47
N LEU A 45 13.98 -15.64 -6.37
CA LEU A 45 15.02 -15.47 -7.37
C LEU A 45 15.72 -14.12 -7.21
N LEU A 46 17.01 -14.09 -7.54
CA LEU A 46 17.76 -12.85 -7.62
C LEU A 46 17.27 -12.00 -8.81
N THR A 47 17.03 -10.74 -8.57
CA THR A 47 16.62 -9.79 -9.62
C THR A 47 17.76 -9.53 -10.61
N ASN A 48 17.42 -9.37 -11.88
CA ASN A 48 18.32 -8.91 -12.93
C ASN A 48 17.61 -7.95 -13.89
N LEU A 49 18.38 -7.25 -14.73
CA LEU A 49 17.84 -6.26 -15.65
C LEU A 49 16.96 -6.85 -16.76
N GLU A 50 17.23 -8.07 -17.18
CA GLU A 50 16.43 -8.75 -18.22
C GLU A 50 14.99 -8.93 -17.75
N VAL A 51 14.83 -9.43 -16.52
CA VAL A 51 13.52 -9.66 -15.89
C VAL A 51 12.76 -8.35 -15.70
N LEU A 52 13.42 -7.30 -15.20
CA LEU A 52 12.78 -5.99 -14.97
C LEU A 52 12.36 -5.30 -16.27
N ASN A 53 13.11 -5.51 -17.34
CA ASN A 53 12.83 -4.90 -18.66
C ASN A 53 11.80 -5.68 -19.49
N ASN A 54 11.35 -6.85 -19.06
CA ASN A 54 10.38 -7.64 -19.80
C ASN A 54 8.97 -7.06 -19.70
N GLN A 55 8.53 -6.43 -20.78
CA GLN A 55 7.21 -5.77 -20.87
C GLN A 55 6.02 -6.75 -20.87
N ALA A 56 6.24 -8.03 -21.15
CA ALA A 56 5.19 -9.04 -21.13
C ALA A 56 4.86 -9.51 -19.69
N TYR A 57 5.69 -9.16 -18.70
CA TYR A 57 5.49 -9.59 -17.33
C TYR A 57 4.50 -8.72 -16.58
N GLN A 58 3.70 -9.39 -15.74
CA GLN A 58 2.77 -8.74 -14.84
C GLN A 58 3.31 -8.82 -13.40
N TRP A 59 3.34 -7.68 -12.72
CA TRP A 59 4.00 -7.51 -11.45
C TRP A 59 3.09 -7.05 -10.34
N LEU A 60 3.47 -7.38 -9.11
CA LEU A 60 3.01 -6.72 -7.90
C LEU A 60 4.19 -6.53 -6.96
N ILE A 61 4.34 -5.32 -6.39
CA ILE A 61 5.46 -5.01 -5.49
C ILE A 61 5.03 -5.25 -4.05
N SER A 62 5.66 -6.21 -3.39
CA SER A 62 5.38 -6.62 -2.02
C SER A 62 6.38 -6.05 -1.00
N ILE A 63 6.70 -4.76 -1.14
CA ILE A 63 7.61 -4.00 -0.27
C ILE A 63 6.82 -2.99 0.55
N GLY A 64 6.90 -3.08 1.89
CA GLY A 64 6.21 -2.18 2.81
C GLY A 64 6.76 -0.75 2.82
N ASN A 65 8.06 -0.55 2.58
CA ASN A 65 8.67 0.76 2.55
C ASN A 65 8.27 1.55 1.29
N ASN A 66 7.63 2.72 1.46
CA ASN A 66 7.05 3.51 0.38
C ASN A 66 8.10 4.01 -0.62
N LYS A 67 9.26 4.47 -0.14
CA LYS A 67 10.36 4.96 -1.00
C LYS A 67 10.94 3.84 -1.85
N PHE A 68 11.24 2.68 -1.25
CA PHE A 68 11.75 1.53 -1.99
C PHE A 68 10.70 0.99 -2.97
N ARG A 69 9.41 0.94 -2.57
CA ARG A 69 8.33 0.52 -3.47
C ARG A 69 8.26 1.42 -4.71
N LYS A 70 8.40 2.76 -4.54
CA LYS A 70 8.47 3.72 -5.64
C LYS A 70 9.68 3.46 -6.54
N GLN A 71 10.88 3.34 -5.98
CA GLN A 71 12.12 3.09 -6.73
C GLN A 71 12.05 1.81 -7.58
N ILE A 72 11.44 0.75 -7.05
CA ILE A 72 11.28 -0.50 -7.79
C ILE A 72 10.23 -0.34 -8.91
N SER A 73 9.12 0.35 -8.67
CA SER A 73 8.10 0.58 -9.69
C SER A 73 8.65 1.33 -10.91
N GLU A 74 9.59 2.24 -10.72
CA GLU A 74 10.25 3.01 -11.78
C GLU A 74 11.22 2.14 -12.63
N LYS A 75 11.76 1.06 -12.06
CA LYS A 75 12.67 0.12 -12.74
C LYS A 75 11.95 -0.91 -13.57
N ILE A 76 10.79 -1.37 -13.14
CA ILE A 76 10.00 -2.41 -13.82
C ILE A 76 9.32 -1.82 -15.06
N LYS A 77 9.47 -2.51 -16.22
CA LYS A 77 8.87 -2.10 -17.50
C LYS A 77 7.62 -2.89 -17.87
N GLY A 78 7.28 -3.92 -17.13
CA GLY A 78 6.03 -4.67 -17.26
C GLY A 78 4.82 -3.93 -16.67
N SER A 79 3.64 -4.51 -16.79
CA SER A 79 2.41 -3.97 -16.22
C SER A 79 2.25 -4.33 -14.75
N PHE A 80 1.44 -3.54 -14.03
CA PHE A 80 1.16 -3.82 -12.62
C PHE A 80 -0.28 -4.28 -12.41
N LEU A 81 -0.46 -5.33 -11.62
CA LEU A 81 -1.74 -5.83 -11.19
C LEU A 81 -2.18 -5.16 -9.88
N LYS A 82 -3.43 -5.40 -9.52
CA LYS A 82 -3.98 -5.11 -8.17
C LYS A 82 -4.17 -6.42 -7.43
N ALA A 83 -4.00 -6.41 -6.11
CA ALA A 83 -4.39 -7.53 -5.25
C ALA A 83 -5.40 -7.04 -4.22
N ILE A 84 -6.60 -7.60 -4.25
CA ILE A 84 -7.69 -7.22 -3.36
C ILE A 84 -8.16 -8.49 -2.66
N HIS A 85 -8.09 -8.48 -1.33
CA HIS A 85 -8.56 -9.61 -0.54
C HIS A 85 -10.07 -9.76 -0.66
N TYR A 86 -10.57 -10.99 -0.77
CA TYR A 86 -12.00 -11.28 -0.99
C TYR A 86 -12.92 -10.74 0.12
N SER A 87 -12.42 -10.54 1.34
CA SER A 87 -13.18 -9.96 2.45
C SER A 87 -13.11 -8.43 2.52
N ALA A 88 -12.42 -7.76 1.61
CA ALA A 88 -12.47 -6.32 1.52
C ALA A 88 -13.84 -5.86 1.01
N ILE A 89 -14.38 -4.80 1.61
CA ILE A 89 -15.65 -4.19 1.20
C ILE A 89 -15.32 -2.93 0.42
N ILE A 90 -15.62 -2.93 -0.86
CA ILE A 90 -15.24 -1.84 -1.77
C ILE A 90 -16.51 -1.34 -2.47
N SER A 91 -16.76 -0.03 -2.39
CA SER A 91 -17.87 0.61 -3.10
C SER A 91 -17.64 0.56 -4.62
N ASP A 92 -18.70 0.31 -5.37
CA ASP A 92 -18.67 0.28 -6.84
C ASP A 92 -18.31 1.64 -7.47
N THR A 93 -18.46 2.74 -6.71
CA THR A 93 -18.10 4.10 -7.18
C THR A 93 -16.70 4.53 -6.78
N SER A 94 -15.96 3.68 -6.03
CA SER A 94 -14.57 3.97 -5.68
C SER A 94 -13.60 3.57 -6.79
N GLU A 95 -12.47 4.27 -6.85
CA GLU A 95 -11.40 4.01 -7.81
C GLU A 95 -10.16 3.48 -7.12
N ILE A 96 -9.62 2.35 -7.60
CA ILE A 96 -8.36 1.78 -7.10
C ILE A 96 -7.41 1.59 -8.29
N ASN A 97 -6.23 2.21 -8.23
CA ASN A 97 -5.27 2.16 -9.31
C ASN A 97 -4.29 0.96 -9.21
N GLU A 98 -3.54 0.74 -10.30
CA GLU A 98 -2.61 -0.38 -10.48
C GLU A 98 -1.52 -0.45 -9.40
N GLY A 99 -0.99 -1.63 -9.16
CA GLY A 99 0.05 -1.89 -8.15
C GLY A 99 -0.46 -1.85 -6.70
N THR A 100 -1.71 -1.48 -6.47
CA THR A 100 -2.29 -1.32 -5.13
C THR A 100 -2.71 -2.66 -4.53
N VAL A 101 -2.43 -2.82 -3.24
CA VAL A 101 -2.82 -3.98 -2.43
C VAL A 101 -3.86 -3.55 -1.41
N VAL A 102 -5.01 -4.24 -1.39
CA VAL A 102 -6.08 -4.07 -0.40
C VAL A 102 -6.20 -5.36 0.41
N MET A 103 -5.97 -5.25 1.71
CA MET A 103 -5.90 -6.40 2.61
C MET A 103 -7.26 -6.77 3.21
N ALA A 104 -7.27 -7.85 3.99
CA ALA A 104 -8.47 -8.41 4.60
C ALA A 104 -9.25 -7.37 5.42
N ASN A 105 -10.58 -7.38 5.25
CA ASN A 105 -11.55 -6.55 5.97
C ASN A 105 -11.31 -5.02 5.82
N ALA A 106 -10.53 -4.58 4.84
CA ALA A 106 -10.46 -3.17 4.51
C ALA A 106 -11.80 -2.70 3.93
N VAL A 107 -12.23 -1.49 4.30
CA VAL A 107 -13.46 -0.86 3.81
C VAL A 107 -13.08 0.38 3.02
N ILE A 108 -13.55 0.48 1.78
CA ILE A 108 -13.36 1.65 0.91
C ILE A 108 -14.73 2.12 0.46
N ASN A 109 -15.14 3.28 0.93
CA ASN A 109 -16.48 3.84 0.78
C ASN A 109 -16.65 4.62 -0.55
N PRO A 110 -17.87 5.08 -0.87
CA PRO A 110 -18.18 5.74 -2.15
C PRO A 110 -17.28 6.91 -2.48
N GLU A 111 -16.96 7.07 -3.77
CA GLU A 111 -16.17 8.16 -4.35
C GLU A 111 -14.72 8.27 -3.82
N ALA A 112 -14.26 7.33 -2.99
CA ALA A 112 -12.86 7.28 -2.58
C ALA A 112 -11.95 6.93 -3.77
N LYS A 113 -10.84 7.67 -3.92
CA LYS A 113 -9.86 7.52 -5.00
C LYS A 113 -8.52 7.08 -4.45
N ILE A 114 -8.10 5.87 -4.80
CA ILE A 114 -6.84 5.28 -4.33
C ILE A 114 -5.83 5.28 -5.48
N GLY A 115 -4.70 5.91 -5.26
CA GLY A 115 -3.61 6.01 -6.20
C GLY A 115 -2.89 4.68 -6.49
N LYS A 116 -1.81 4.76 -7.26
CA LYS A 116 -0.99 3.61 -7.67
C LYS A 116 -0.10 3.13 -6.53
N HIS A 117 0.12 1.82 -6.50
CA HIS A 117 1.07 1.19 -5.57
C HIS A 117 0.80 1.51 -4.09
N CYS A 118 -0.44 1.72 -3.71
CA CYS A 118 -0.83 1.91 -2.32
C CYS A 118 -0.89 0.59 -1.55
N ILE A 119 -0.76 0.67 -0.24
CA ILE A 119 -1.04 -0.44 0.67
C ILE A 119 -2.18 -0.01 1.58
N ILE A 120 -3.35 -0.59 1.39
CA ILE A 120 -4.51 -0.44 2.26
C ILE A 120 -4.56 -1.68 3.15
N ASN A 121 -4.07 -1.53 4.37
CA ASN A 121 -3.77 -2.68 5.22
C ASN A 121 -5.03 -3.25 5.91
N THR A 122 -4.87 -4.33 6.67
CA THR A 122 -5.94 -5.07 7.33
C THR A 122 -6.82 -4.18 8.21
N ASN A 123 -8.15 -4.32 8.10
CA ASN A 123 -9.16 -3.57 8.85
C ASN A 123 -9.06 -2.03 8.71
N THR A 124 -8.45 -1.52 7.65
CA THR A 124 -8.44 -0.08 7.37
C THR A 124 -9.82 0.37 6.91
N VAL A 125 -10.27 1.54 7.38
CA VAL A 125 -11.49 2.20 6.89
C VAL A 125 -11.11 3.49 6.18
N ILE A 126 -11.53 3.62 4.93
CA ILE A 126 -11.42 4.83 4.12
C ILE A 126 -12.83 5.27 3.80
N GLU A 127 -13.26 6.38 4.38
CA GLU A 127 -14.58 6.92 4.20
C GLU A 127 -14.75 7.61 2.84
N HIS A 128 -16.01 8.06 2.56
CA HIS A 128 -16.41 8.65 1.30
C HIS A 128 -15.58 9.88 0.92
N ASP A 129 -15.41 10.13 -0.38
CA ASP A 129 -14.72 11.28 -0.97
C ASP A 129 -13.21 11.40 -0.63
N CYS A 130 -12.61 10.40 0.03
CA CYS A 130 -11.19 10.41 0.34
C CYS A 130 -10.32 10.34 -0.91
N ILE A 131 -9.21 11.09 -0.92
CA ILE A 131 -8.20 11.07 -1.98
C ILE A 131 -6.88 10.57 -1.40
N ILE A 132 -6.47 9.37 -1.80
CA ILE A 132 -5.22 8.74 -1.39
C ILE A 132 -4.27 8.74 -2.59
N ASP A 133 -3.21 9.52 -2.52
CA ASP A 133 -2.23 9.65 -3.61
C ASP A 133 -1.35 8.39 -3.72
N ASN A 134 -0.44 8.36 -4.71
CA ASN A 134 0.40 7.21 -5.02
C ASN A 134 1.34 6.82 -3.87
N PHE A 135 1.66 5.54 -3.77
CA PHE A 135 2.63 4.99 -2.81
C PHE A 135 2.30 5.20 -1.33
N VAL A 136 1.08 5.59 -1.00
CA VAL A 136 0.64 5.71 0.40
C VAL A 136 0.56 4.33 1.04
N HIS A 137 0.92 4.24 2.31
CA HIS A 137 0.70 3.07 3.14
C HIS A 137 -0.20 3.44 4.32
N ILE A 138 -1.39 2.91 4.35
CA ILE A 138 -2.33 3.03 5.46
C ILE A 138 -2.26 1.74 6.26
N SER A 139 -1.71 1.81 7.45
CA SER A 139 -1.41 0.64 8.31
C SER A 139 -2.67 0.02 8.94
N PRO A 140 -2.58 -1.18 9.52
CA PRO A 140 -3.75 -1.89 10.08
C PRO A 140 -4.59 -1.03 11.05
N ASN A 141 -5.91 -1.22 11.03
CA ASN A 141 -6.88 -0.57 11.91
C ASN A 141 -6.87 0.97 11.86
N THR A 142 -6.35 1.57 10.80
CA THR A 142 -6.41 3.03 10.59
C THR A 142 -7.79 3.42 10.06
N THR A 143 -8.30 4.56 10.52
CA THR A 143 -9.57 5.12 10.03
C THR A 143 -9.34 6.53 9.49
N LEU A 144 -9.71 6.75 8.23
CA LEU A 144 -9.81 8.06 7.61
C LEU A 144 -11.29 8.42 7.49
N ALA A 145 -11.71 9.52 8.10
CA ALA A 145 -13.08 10.01 7.97
C ALA A 145 -13.30 10.66 6.60
N GLY A 146 -14.54 11.07 6.30
CA GLY A 146 -14.89 11.58 4.97
C GLY A 146 -14.06 12.78 4.51
N ASP A 147 -13.82 12.90 3.20
CA ASP A 147 -13.12 14.01 2.55
C ASP A 147 -11.67 14.22 3.06
N VAL A 148 -10.97 13.15 3.44
CA VAL A 148 -9.55 13.20 3.84
C VAL A 148 -8.66 13.05 2.61
N GLU A 149 -7.66 13.94 2.48
CA GLU A 149 -6.64 13.86 1.44
C GLU A 149 -5.31 13.39 2.05
N VAL A 150 -4.66 12.38 1.43
CA VAL A 150 -3.35 11.88 1.85
C VAL A 150 -2.37 11.94 0.69
N GLY A 151 -1.33 12.77 0.82
CA GLY A 151 -0.31 13.00 -0.20
C GLY A 151 0.64 11.83 -0.41
N GLU A 152 1.27 11.82 -1.59
CA GLU A 152 2.16 10.78 -2.10
C GLU A 152 3.17 10.30 -1.05
N GLY A 153 3.34 8.99 -0.99
CA GLY A 153 4.39 8.33 -0.19
C GLY A 153 4.20 8.44 1.32
N THR A 154 3.11 9.01 1.81
CA THR A 154 2.82 9.13 3.24
C THR A 154 2.53 7.78 3.86
N HIS A 155 3.04 7.59 5.08
CA HIS A 155 2.79 6.41 5.91
C HIS A 155 1.92 6.79 7.10
N ILE A 156 0.75 6.20 7.20
CA ILE A 156 -0.17 6.34 8.33
C ILE A 156 -0.05 5.12 9.22
N GLY A 157 0.36 5.32 10.46
CA GLY A 157 0.67 4.27 11.42
C GLY A 157 -0.56 3.52 11.94
N ILE A 158 -0.31 2.35 12.52
CA ILE A 158 -1.33 1.42 13.02
C ILE A 158 -2.31 2.13 13.96
N GLY A 159 -3.61 1.97 13.72
CA GLY A 159 -4.67 2.49 14.59
C GLY A 159 -4.76 4.02 14.64
N ALA A 160 -4.14 4.74 13.72
CA ALA A 160 -4.31 6.19 13.64
C ALA A 160 -5.72 6.54 13.15
N CYS A 161 -6.23 7.69 13.60
CA CYS A 161 -7.53 8.22 13.21
C CYS A 161 -7.37 9.64 12.65
N VAL A 162 -8.09 9.96 11.57
CA VAL A 162 -8.07 11.28 10.95
C VAL A 162 -9.49 11.80 10.87
N ILE A 163 -9.75 13.00 11.40
CA ILE A 163 -11.07 13.63 11.37
C ILE A 163 -11.44 14.09 9.95
N PRO A 164 -12.74 14.36 9.63
CA PRO A 164 -13.16 14.74 8.30
C PRO A 164 -12.47 15.99 7.74
N GLY A 165 -12.24 16.01 6.41
CA GLY A 165 -11.77 17.17 5.66
C GLY A 165 -10.30 17.55 5.86
N VAL A 166 -9.52 16.74 6.59
CA VAL A 166 -8.10 17.00 6.85
C VAL A 166 -7.24 16.63 5.64
N LYS A 167 -6.21 17.46 5.37
CA LYS A 167 -5.19 17.23 4.35
C LYS A 167 -3.86 16.85 4.99
N ILE A 168 -3.37 15.66 4.66
CA ILE A 168 -2.05 15.18 5.07
C ILE A 168 -1.11 15.28 3.86
N GLY A 169 -0.03 16.03 3.99
CA GLY A 169 0.94 16.27 2.93
C GLY A 169 1.70 15.03 2.48
N LYS A 170 2.63 15.22 1.55
CA LYS A 170 3.46 14.17 0.96
C LYS A 170 4.56 13.73 1.89
N TRP A 171 4.93 12.44 1.82
CA TRP A 171 6.06 11.85 2.54
C TRP A 171 6.03 12.08 4.05
N CYS A 172 4.83 12.22 4.61
CA CYS A 172 4.62 12.32 6.05
C CYS A 172 4.72 10.94 6.72
N THR A 173 4.97 10.97 8.02
CA THR A 173 4.87 9.80 8.90
C THR A 173 3.93 10.12 10.03
N ILE A 174 2.78 9.47 10.05
CA ILE A 174 1.82 9.54 11.17
C ILE A 174 2.09 8.35 12.07
N GLY A 175 2.39 8.59 13.33
CA GLY A 175 2.69 7.55 14.30
C GLY A 175 1.50 6.65 14.63
N ALA A 176 1.77 5.46 15.19
CA ALA A 176 0.72 4.55 15.63
C ALA A 176 -0.19 5.21 16.68
N GLY A 177 -1.52 4.99 16.58
CA GLY A 177 -2.52 5.52 17.51
C GLY A 177 -2.68 7.04 17.51
N THR A 178 -2.10 7.73 16.54
CA THR A 178 -2.21 9.20 16.46
C THR A 178 -3.61 9.63 16.03
N VAL A 179 -4.13 10.69 16.66
CA VAL A 179 -5.40 11.32 16.27
C VAL A 179 -5.10 12.65 15.59
N ILE A 180 -5.31 12.71 14.28
CA ILE A 180 -5.08 13.90 13.45
C ILE A 180 -6.34 14.76 13.43
N ILE A 181 -6.22 16.02 13.88
CA ILE A 181 -7.31 16.99 14.02
C ILE A 181 -7.08 18.30 13.26
N GLU A 182 -6.00 18.39 12.51
CA GLU A 182 -5.62 19.55 11.70
C GLU A 182 -4.71 19.10 10.54
N ASP A 183 -4.57 19.94 9.52
CA ASP A 183 -3.76 19.67 8.35
C ASP A 183 -2.29 19.43 8.72
N VAL A 184 -1.67 18.49 7.98
CA VAL A 184 -0.28 18.11 8.19
C VAL A 184 0.56 18.50 6.98
N PRO A 185 1.58 19.36 7.14
CA PRO A 185 2.43 19.79 6.02
C PRO A 185 3.35 18.64 5.53
N ASP A 186 3.83 18.76 4.29
CA ASP A 186 4.75 17.81 3.67
C ASP A 186 5.95 17.46 4.57
N GLY A 187 6.37 16.20 4.54
CA GLY A 187 7.54 15.69 5.25
C GLY A 187 7.46 15.68 6.77
N ALA A 188 6.29 15.97 7.35
CA ALA A 188 6.14 16.00 8.79
C ALA A 188 6.06 14.59 9.41
N THR A 189 6.60 14.46 10.62
CA THR A 189 6.33 13.33 11.51
C THR A 189 5.41 13.81 12.64
N VAL A 190 4.24 13.15 12.77
CA VAL A 190 3.20 13.52 13.73
C VAL A 190 2.92 12.33 14.66
N VAL A 191 2.82 12.57 15.96
CA VAL A 191 2.52 11.54 16.96
C VAL A 191 1.58 12.06 18.06
N GLY A 192 0.86 11.15 18.70
CA GLY A 192 0.07 11.44 19.92
C GLY A 192 -1.42 11.68 19.68
N ASN A 193 -2.14 11.90 20.77
CA ASN A 193 -3.56 12.24 20.81
C ASN A 193 -3.77 13.46 21.75
N PRO A 194 -4.09 14.65 21.21
CA PRO A 194 -4.10 14.96 19.77
C PRO A 194 -2.71 14.94 19.12
N GLY A 195 -2.65 14.72 17.80
CA GLY A 195 -1.41 14.65 17.04
C GLY A 195 -0.57 15.92 17.13
N ARG A 196 0.75 15.79 17.28
CA ARG A 196 1.70 16.91 17.30
C ARG A 196 2.86 16.63 16.37
N ILE A 197 3.25 17.62 15.60
CA ILE A 197 4.45 17.56 14.75
C ILE A 197 5.68 17.53 15.64
N ILE A 198 6.46 16.43 15.56
CA ILE A 198 7.70 16.26 16.31
C ILE A 198 8.95 16.43 15.45
N LYS A 199 8.79 16.35 14.10
CA LYS A 199 9.88 16.50 13.14
C LYS A 199 9.35 16.96 11.78
N ARG A 200 10.16 17.72 11.04
CA ARG A 200 9.98 18.01 9.61
C ARG A 200 11.25 17.60 8.85
N HIS A 201 11.12 16.99 7.68
CA HIS A 201 12.22 16.53 6.81
C HIS A 201 12.41 17.43 5.61
#